data_45136dd6c7c00c91937c056a666b0c47
#
_entry.id   45136dd6c7c00c91937c056a666b0c47
#
_cell.length_a   1.000
_cell.length_b   1.000
_cell.length_c   1.000
_cell.angle_alpha   90.00
_cell.angle_beta   90.00
_cell.angle_gamma   90.00
#
_symmetry.space_group_name_H-M   'P 1'
#
loop_
_entity.id
_entity.type
_entity.pdbx_description
1 polymer ?
#
loop_
_entity_poly.entity_id
_entity_poly.type
_entity_poly.pdbx_seq_one_letter_code
_entity_poly.pdbx_strand_id
1 'polypeptide(L)' 'MRRDKRFRYMLLARLQSDCEYYLGFGNRSTGRLWAGDEARQIEWMTRLYDGFPEDEKPRWLTREEIAEYANRMLADR' A
#
# COMPACT_ATOMS: atom_id res chain seq x y z
N MET A 1 -14.04 -17.90 6.71
CA MET A 1 -14.75 -16.66 6.76
C MET A 1 -14.23 -15.66 5.78
N ARG A 2 -15.11 -15.03 5.08
CA ARG A 2 -14.76 -14.15 4.03
C ARG A 2 -14.56 -12.73 4.52
N ARG A 3 -13.50 -12.08 4.05
CA ARG A 3 -13.29 -10.72 4.43
C ARG A 3 -14.30 -9.80 3.80
N ASP A 4 -14.71 -8.83 4.56
CA ASP A 4 -15.55 -7.79 4.06
C ASP A 4 -14.76 -6.94 3.07
N LYS A 5 -15.37 -6.66 1.92
CA LYS A 5 -14.73 -5.82 0.92
C LYS A 5 -14.38 -4.45 1.50
N ARG A 6 -15.24 -3.89 2.35
CA ARG A 6 -14.98 -2.61 2.98
C ARG A 6 -13.71 -2.64 3.81
N PHE A 7 -13.49 -3.74 4.53
CA PHE A 7 -12.27 -3.87 5.32
C PHE A 7 -11.04 -3.82 4.43
N ARG A 8 -11.11 -4.50 3.30
CA ARG A 8 -9.96 -4.56 2.39
C ARG A 8 -9.68 -3.19 1.76
N TYR A 9 -10.73 -2.45 1.42
CA TYR A 9 -10.55 -1.08 0.93
C TYR A 9 -9.91 -0.22 2.00
N MET A 10 -10.39 -0.32 3.22
CA MET A 10 -9.85 0.49 4.30
C MET A 10 -8.39 0.17 4.57
N LEU A 11 -8.05 -1.10 4.55
CA LEU A 11 -6.67 -1.49 4.79
C LEU A 11 -5.77 -0.99 3.66
N LEU A 12 -6.21 -1.13 2.43
CA LEU A 12 -5.42 -0.65 1.31
C LEU A 12 -5.22 0.86 1.38
N ALA A 13 -6.26 1.59 1.75
CA ALA A 13 -6.14 3.04 1.92
C ALA A 13 -5.17 3.38 3.05
N ARG A 14 -5.19 2.62 4.12
CA ARG A 14 -4.26 2.83 5.22
C ARG A 14 -2.83 2.61 4.77
N LEU A 15 -2.60 1.55 3.99
CA LEU A 15 -1.26 1.25 3.51
C LEU A 15 -0.75 2.35 2.57
N GLN A 16 -1.62 2.88 1.73
CA GLN A 16 -1.23 3.97 0.85
C GLN A 16 -0.87 5.22 1.65
N SER A 17 -1.68 5.52 2.64
CA SER A 17 -1.43 6.67 3.49
C SER A 17 -0.10 6.52 4.23
N ASP A 18 0.19 5.31 4.68
CA ASP A 18 1.47 5.04 5.34
C ASP A 18 2.64 5.31 4.41
N CYS A 19 2.51 4.92 3.14
CA CYS A 19 3.58 5.15 2.18
C CYS A 19 3.81 6.64 1.96
N GLU A 20 2.71 7.39 1.86
CA GLU A 20 2.84 8.83 1.66
C GLU A 20 3.47 9.51 2.85
N TYR A 21 3.10 9.09 4.05
CA TYR A 21 3.72 9.64 5.24
C TYR A 21 5.22 9.30 5.28
N TYR A 22 5.53 8.04 5.00
CA TYR A 22 6.91 7.56 4.99
C TYR A 22 7.78 8.40 4.04
N LEU A 23 7.26 8.70 2.85
CA LEU A 23 8.01 9.44 1.86
C LEU A 23 7.99 10.95 2.10
N GLY A 24 6.99 11.43 2.81
CA GLY A 24 6.84 12.86 3.04
C GLY A 24 7.33 13.31 4.40
N PHE A 25 6.58 13.02 5.42
CA PHE A 25 6.85 13.56 6.75
C PHE A 25 7.54 12.58 7.67
N GLY A 26 7.50 11.29 7.34
CA GLY A 26 7.99 10.25 8.22
C GLY A 26 9.48 10.02 8.19
N ASN A 27 10.19 10.77 7.36
CA ASN A 27 11.64 10.65 7.28
C ASN A 27 12.09 9.24 6.97
N ARG A 28 11.29 8.52 6.19
CA ARG A 28 11.55 7.14 5.79
C ARG A 28 11.65 6.20 6.99
N SER A 29 10.91 6.49 8.04
CA SER A 29 10.89 5.63 9.22
C SER A 29 9.88 4.50 9.03
N THR A 30 10.34 3.26 9.17
CA THR A 30 9.45 2.10 9.01
C THR A 30 8.54 1.91 10.22
N GLY A 31 8.75 2.63 11.29
CA GLY A 31 7.93 2.48 12.49
C GLY A 31 6.47 2.80 12.27
N ARG A 32 6.16 3.59 11.24
CA ARG A 32 4.79 3.95 10.93
C ARG A 32 4.16 3.08 9.87
N LEU A 33 4.93 2.22 9.22
CA LEU A 33 4.39 1.34 8.20
C LEU A 33 3.62 0.20 8.85
N TRP A 34 2.42 -0.03 8.38
CA TRP A 34 1.57 -1.09 8.91
C TRP A 34 2.30 -2.44 8.87
N ALA A 35 3.01 -2.71 7.78
CA ALA A 35 3.67 -4.00 7.60
C ALA A 35 5.05 -4.06 8.25
N GLY A 36 5.56 -2.94 8.74
CA GLY A 36 6.82 -2.93 9.48
C GLY A 36 8.06 -2.73 8.64
N ASP A 37 7.99 -2.95 7.34
CA ASP A 37 9.12 -2.63 6.47
C ASP A 37 8.61 -2.36 5.06
N GLU A 38 9.50 -1.80 4.24
CA GLU A 38 9.11 -1.30 2.93
C GLU A 38 8.66 -2.41 1.99
N ALA A 39 9.44 -3.48 1.91
CA ALA A 39 9.12 -4.54 0.96
C ALA A 39 7.81 -5.21 1.30
N ARG A 40 7.56 -5.45 2.59
CA ARG A 40 6.32 -6.08 3.00
C ARG A 40 5.14 -5.15 2.79
N GLN A 41 5.33 -3.85 3.01
CA GLN A 41 4.26 -2.90 2.78
C GLN A 41 3.79 -2.96 1.33
N ILE A 42 4.74 -2.95 0.41
CA ILE A 42 4.42 -3.00 -1.02
C ILE A 42 3.79 -4.34 -1.38
N GLU A 43 4.29 -5.41 -0.80
CA GLU A 43 3.74 -6.73 -1.08
C GLU A 43 2.27 -6.80 -0.66
N TRP A 44 1.95 -6.29 0.53
CA TRP A 44 0.57 -6.31 1.00
C TRP A 44 -0.33 -5.45 0.14
N MET A 45 0.15 -4.27 -0.28
CA MET A 45 -0.63 -3.42 -1.15
C MET A 45 -0.94 -4.13 -2.46
N THR A 46 0.06 -4.79 -3.03
CA THR A 46 -0.12 -5.51 -4.28
C THR A 46 -1.13 -6.64 -4.12
N ARG A 47 -1.02 -7.39 -3.05
CA ARG A 47 -1.94 -8.51 -2.81
C ARG A 47 -3.37 -8.03 -2.64
N LEU A 48 -3.55 -6.96 -1.87
CA LEU A 48 -4.89 -6.45 -1.66
C LEU A 48 -5.47 -5.94 -2.96
N TYR A 49 -4.68 -5.19 -3.72
CA TYR A 49 -5.15 -4.64 -4.98
C TYR A 49 -5.53 -5.74 -5.96
N ASP A 50 -4.64 -6.72 -6.12
CA ASP A 50 -4.88 -7.81 -7.07
C ASP A 50 -6.04 -8.70 -6.65
N GLY A 51 -6.37 -8.70 -5.37
CA GLY A 51 -7.46 -9.51 -4.87
C GLY A 51 -8.85 -8.99 -5.19
N PHE A 52 -8.96 -7.71 -5.59
CA PHE A 52 -10.25 -7.18 -6.00
C PHE A 52 -10.56 -7.61 -7.43
N PRO A 53 -11.82 -7.96 -7.72
CA PRO A 53 -12.22 -8.18 -9.11
C PRO A 53 -11.96 -6.92 -9.92
N GLU A 54 -11.80 -7.10 -11.23
CA GLU A 54 -11.42 -5.99 -12.08
C GLU A 54 -12.37 -4.81 -11.96
N ASP A 55 -13.67 -5.09 -11.88
CA ASP A 55 -14.67 -4.03 -11.81
C ASP A 55 -14.82 -3.45 -10.40
N GLU A 56 -14.09 -3.99 -9.43
CA GLU A 56 -14.15 -3.49 -8.06
C GLU A 56 -12.84 -2.89 -7.59
N LYS A 57 -11.86 -2.81 -8.46
CA LYS A 57 -10.60 -2.20 -8.07
C LYS A 57 -10.81 -0.72 -7.80
N PRO A 58 -10.12 -0.18 -6.78
CA PRO A 58 -10.31 1.22 -6.44
C PRO A 58 -9.81 2.13 -7.55
N ARG A 59 -10.38 3.31 -7.62
CA ARG A 59 -9.94 4.30 -8.59
C ARG A 59 -8.89 5.23 -8.04
N TRP A 60 -8.75 5.25 -6.73
CA TRP A 60 -7.82 6.16 -6.06
C TRP A 60 -6.42 5.57 -5.93
N LEU A 61 -6.20 4.37 -6.44
CA LEU A 61 -4.89 3.73 -6.42
C LEU A 61 -4.81 2.78 -7.60
N THR A 62 -3.70 2.83 -8.33
CA THR A 62 -3.47 1.97 -9.47
C THR A 62 -2.25 1.10 -9.23
N ARG A 63 -2.12 0.05 -10.05
CA ARG A 63 -0.95 -0.81 -9.99
C ARG A 63 0.31 -0.02 -10.28
N GLU A 64 0.22 0.93 -11.20
CA GLU A 64 1.36 1.78 -11.52
C GLU A 64 1.76 2.63 -10.34
N GLU A 65 0.79 3.10 -9.58
CA GLU A 65 1.11 3.90 -8.39
C GLU A 65 1.77 3.06 -7.32
N ILE A 66 1.33 1.81 -7.17
CA ILE A 66 1.99 0.91 -6.22
C ILE A 66 3.45 0.69 -6.63
N ALA A 67 3.69 0.50 -7.92
CA ALA A 67 5.04 0.34 -8.42
C ALA A 67 5.88 1.59 -8.19
N GLU A 68 5.26 2.75 -8.31
CA GLU A 68 5.95 4.01 -8.05
C GLU A 68 6.34 4.13 -6.59
N TYR A 69 5.43 3.78 -5.68
CA TYR A 69 5.79 3.75 -4.26
C TYR A 69 6.96 2.80 -4.02
N ALA A 70 6.93 1.63 -4.65
CA ALA A 70 8.00 0.67 -4.49
C ALA A 70 9.33 1.25 -4.94
N ASN A 71 9.33 1.90 -6.10
CA ASN A 71 10.55 2.49 -6.62
C ASN A 71 11.11 3.53 -5.66
N ARG A 72 10.24 4.38 -5.14
CA ARG A 72 10.69 5.47 -4.28
C ARG A 72 11.10 4.98 -2.90
N MET A 73 10.42 3.97 -2.39
CA MET A 73 10.70 3.48 -1.05
C MET A 73 11.91 2.54 -1.01
N LEU A 74 12.12 1.77 -2.06
CA LEU A 74 13.15 0.74 -2.06
C LEU A 74 14.43 1.17 -2.76
N ALA A 75 14.35 2.10 -3.69
CA ALA A 75 15.49 2.40 -4.56
C ALA A 75 16.61 3.13 -3.84
N ASP A 76 16.28 3.88 -2.83
CA ASP A 76 17.22 4.80 -2.21
C ASP A 76 17.56 4.40 -0.80
N ARG A 77 18.04 3.23 -0.65
CA ARG A 77 18.27 2.64 0.66
C ARG A 77 19.66 2.84 1.20
#